data_6bff79ddeeea31f33cc883eb5cf689eb
#
_entry.id   6bff79ddeeea31f33cc883eb5cf689eb
#
_cell.length_a   1.000
_cell.length_b   1.000
_cell.length_c   1.000
_cell.angle_alpha   90.00
_cell.angle_beta   90.00
_cell.angle_gamma   90.00
#
_symmetry.space_group_name_H-M   'P 1'
#
loop_
_entity.id
_entity.type
_entity.pdbx_description
1 polymer ?
#
loop_
_entity_poly.entity_id
_entity_poly.type
_entity_poly.pdbx_seq_one_letter_code
_entity_poly.pdbx_strand_id
1 'polypeptide(L)'
;ILDHLQFAVLDEADEMLDMGFVDDIRQILEQTPADKRMLMFSATMPKEILAIAEQFMRPDYEIVRTQTQQTPATTELTDQFYYVVRREQKLEALSRLIDIQDDLYGMVFCKTRTDVDELAEQLAARGCKVDLLHGDIPQAQRLRVINGFKARKFNLLIATDVAARGIDINDLTHVINYSIPQSAEIYVHRIGRTGRAGKRGTAITLVTPGEVHQLGRIQKTLRISITKGVPPTVDQVLSARKQHFSGEICRMIGENEHADYLSFAEELLTLADHPAEVLAAMLKMRFRDELLPQHYHELTPQKARSEEYKSFARVRLKLGRETGITVPEILELIFRQTGVKGCQLGHIDCVENYTYINAPGVEAAKIVEVLGSTELEAVPVPTNEGVPPKKERVHRFEQKFRRLKKADVRHSHDGKPGFKRGNPRGKFRKGPHPGRNRDSE
;
A
#
# COMPACT_ATOMS: atom_id res chain seq x y z
N ILE A 1 -2.59 -38.34 8.04
CA ILE A 1 -2.00 -39.59 7.50
C ILE A 1 -0.94 -39.23 6.49
N LEU A 2 0.27 -38.89 6.96
CA LEU A 2 1.39 -38.45 6.11
C LEU A 2 2.47 -39.52 5.97
N ASP A 3 2.24 -40.70 6.54
CA ASP A 3 3.25 -41.78 6.70
C ASP A 3 3.75 -42.39 5.37
N HIS A 4 3.02 -42.15 4.28
CA HIS A 4 3.37 -42.66 2.94
C HIS A 4 3.74 -41.54 1.96
N LEU A 5 4.06 -40.35 2.46
CA LEU A 5 4.38 -39.18 1.62
C LEU A 5 5.74 -39.41 0.94
N GLN A 6 5.78 -39.45 -0.37
CA GLN A 6 7.01 -39.59 -1.16
C GLN A 6 7.61 -38.24 -1.54
N PHE A 7 6.78 -37.24 -1.74
CA PHE A 7 7.18 -35.88 -2.15
C PHE A 7 6.54 -34.84 -1.25
N ALA A 8 7.33 -33.89 -0.78
CA ALA A 8 6.86 -32.66 -0.14
C ALA A 8 7.31 -31.46 -0.98
N VAL A 9 6.38 -30.58 -1.32
CA VAL A 9 6.67 -29.36 -2.09
C VAL A 9 6.25 -28.16 -1.25
N LEU A 10 7.20 -27.29 -0.94
CA LEU A 10 6.95 -25.98 -0.37
C LEU A 10 7.09 -24.94 -1.49
N ASP A 11 6.00 -24.31 -1.85
CA ASP A 11 5.98 -23.22 -2.83
C ASP A 11 5.76 -21.89 -2.11
N GLU A 12 6.37 -20.80 -2.60
CA GLU A 12 6.37 -19.48 -1.96
C GLU A 12 6.79 -19.54 -0.46
N ALA A 13 7.90 -20.30 -0.17
CA ALA A 13 8.30 -20.59 1.21
C ALA A 13 8.64 -19.31 2.02
N ASP A 14 9.21 -18.27 1.41
CA ASP A 14 9.47 -16.98 2.02
C ASP A 14 8.17 -16.28 2.44
N GLU A 15 7.13 -16.42 1.67
CA GLU A 15 5.81 -15.86 1.98
C GLU A 15 5.16 -16.56 3.20
N MET A 16 5.37 -17.89 3.32
CA MET A 16 4.92 -18.63 4.49
C MET A 16 5.63 -18.16 5.76
N LEU A 17 6.92 -17.76 5.64
CA LEU A 17 7.68 -17.16 6.73
C LEU A 17 7.09 -15.80 7.15
N ASP A 18 6.82 -14.93 6.18
CA ASP A 18 6.24 -13.61 6.43
C ASP A 18 4.85 -13.69 7.10
N MET A 19 4.11 -14.77 6.84
CA MET A 19 2.85 -15.09 7.50
C MET A 19 3.00 -15.69 8.90
N GLY A 20 4.22 -16.00 9.33
CA GLY A 20 4.49 -16.61 10.63
C GLY A 20 4.27 -18.12 10.71
N PHE A 21 4.11 -18.83 9.58
CA PHE A 21 3.82 -20.27 9.52
C PHE A 21 5.07 -21.17 9.65
N VAL A 22 6.21 -20.62 10.05
CA VAL A 22 7.47 -21.40 10.18
C VAL A 22 7.31 -22.60 11.12
N ASP A 23 6.68 -22.39 12.26
CA ASP A 23 6.50 -23.42 13.27
C ASP A 23 5.46 -24.46 12.82
N ASP A 24 4.39 -24.01 12.14
CA ASP A 24 3.39 -24.90 11.56
C ASP A 24 4.00 -25.80 10.46
N ILE A 25 4.85 -25.23 9.60
CA ILE A 25 5.58 -25.97 8.56
C ILE A 25 6.47 -27.04 9.21
N ARG A 26 7.23 -26.67 10.23
CA ARG A 26 8.09 -27.62 10.97
C ARG A 26 7.26 -28.74 11.55
N GLN A 27 6.18 -28.45 12.24
CA GLN A 27 5.29 -29.42 12.85
C GLN A 27 4.68 -30.38 11.81
N ILE A 28 4.33 -29.89 10.63
CA ILE A 28 3.83 -30.73 9.52
C ILE A 28 4.95 -31.62 8.99
N LEU A 29 6.14 -31.06 8.72
CA LEU A 29 7.25 -31.79 8.14
C LEU A 29 7.82 -32.83 9.08
N GLU A 30 7.79 -32.64 10.41
CA GLU A 30 8.17 -33.61 11.43
C GLU A 30 7.30 -34.88 11.42
N GLN A 31 6.05 -34.74 10.92
CA GLN A 31 5.12 -35.89 10.79
C GLN A 31 5.23 -36.62 9.45
N THR A 32 6.18 -36.26 8.62
CA THR A 32 6.38 -36.87 7.30
C THR A 32 7.60 -37.80 7.30
N PRO A 33 7.65 -38.85 6.42
CA PRO A 33 8.78 -39.74 6.31
C PRO A 33 10.11 -39.03 6.11
N ALA A 34 11.18 -39.54 6.74
CA ALA A 34 12.51 -38.93 6.62
C ALA A 34 13.14 -39.11 5.22
N ASP A 35 12.73 -40.12 4.49
CA ASP A 35 13.25 -40.47 3.16
C ASP A 35 12.49 -39.79 2.00
N LYS A 36 11.46 -38.97 2.33
CA LYS A 36 10.73 -38.21 1.31
C LYS A 36 11.65 -37.32 0.48
N ARG A 37 11.28 -37.08 -0.77
CA ARG A 37 11.89 -36.03 -1.60
C ARG A 37 11.23 -34.70 -1.31
N MET A 38 12.04 -33.70 -0.98
CA MET A 38 11.52 -32.34 -0.72
C MET A 38 11.98 -31.39 -1.81
N LEU A 39 11.05 -30.60 -2.33
CA LEU A 39 11.27 -29.50 -3.25
C LEU A 39 10.84 -28.22 -2.55
N MET A 40 11.66 -27.18 -2.66
CA MET A 40 11.36 -25.86 -2.08
C MET A 40 11.51 -24.80 -3.16
N PHE A 41 10.46 -24.02 -3.33
CA PHE A 41 10.45 -22.87 -4.22
C PHE A 41 10.28 -21.61 -3.39
N SER A 42 11.15 -20.62 -3.60
CA SER A 42 11.14 -19.37 -2.86
C SER A 42 11.77 -18.27 -3.69
N ALA A 43 11.19 -17.07 -3.68
CA ALA A 43 11.76 -15.91 -4.35
C ALA A 43 12.99 -15.37 -3.59
N THR A 44 12.97 -15.48 -2.27
CA THR A 44 14.07 -15.10 -1.37
C THR A 44 14.48 -16.28 -0.48
N MET A 45 15.71 -16.26 0.02
CA MET A 45 16.24 -17.30 0.90
C MET A 45 16.71 -16.71 2.24
N PRO A 46 15.79 -16.28 3.12
CA PRO A 46 16.13 -15.85 4.47
C PRO A 46 16.67 -17.01 5.30
N LYS A 47 17.34 -16.68 6.40
CA LYS A 47 18.02 -17.70 7.24
C LYS A 47 17.07 -18.77 7.79
N GLU A 48 15.85 -18.38 8.07
CA GLU A 48 14.80 -19.25 8.60
C GLU A 48 14.38 -20.31 7.57
N ILE A 49 14.30 -19.95 6.30
CA ILE A 49 14.00 -20.88 5.20
C ILE A 49 15.17 -21.80 4.91
N LEU A 50 16.40 -21.28 4.97
CA LEU A 50 17.60 -22.12 4.87
C LEU A 50 17.66 -23.14 6.01
N ALA A 51 17.30 -22.76 7.24
CA ALA A 51 17.25 -23.66 8.38
C ALA A 51 16.21 -24.79 8.20
N ILE A 52 15.05 -24.50 7.58
CA ILE A 52 14.07 -25.54 7.22
C ILE A 52 14.66 -26.48 6.15
N ALA A 53 15.33 -25.92 5.14
CA ALA A 53 15.97 -26.74 4.11
C ALA A 53 17.04 -27.64 4.71
N GLU A 54 17.93 -27.15 5.56
CA GLU A 54 18.98 -27.91 6.25
C GLU A 54 18.41 -29.00 7.17
N GLN A 55 17.27 -28.74 7.81
CA GLN A 55 16.64 -29.67 8.75
C GLN A 55 15.87 -30.82 8.06
N PHE A 56 15.18 -30.53 6.95
CA PHE A 56 14.19 -31.44 6.35
C PHE A 56 14.54 -31.93 4.94
N MET A 57 15.48 -31.29 4.24
CA MET A 57 15.98 -31.78 2.96
C MET A 57 17.14 -32.77 3.15
N ARG A 58 17.43 -33.54 2.13
CA ARG A 58 18.59 -34.43 2.12
C ARG A 58 19.89 -33.62 2.17
N PRO A 59 20.97 -34.10 2.77
CA PRO A 59 22.22 -33.34 2.86
C PRO A 59 22.86 -32.98 1.52
N ASP A 60 22.50 -33.70 0.46
CA ASP A 60 22.96 -33.52 -0.92
C ASP A 60 22.02 -32.67 -1.78
N TYR A 61 21.12 -31.88 -1.16
CA TYR A 61 20.22 -30.99 -1.93
C TYR A 61 20.99 -29.95 -2.72
N GLU A 62 20.47 -29.63 -3.90
CA GLU A 62 21.03 -28.62 -4.80
C GLU A 62 20.21 -27.33 -4.76
N ILE A 63 20.91 -26.20 -4.70
CA ILE A 63 20.29 -24.88 -4.81
C ILE A 63 20.41 -24.40 -6.25
N VAL A 64 19.29 -24.42 -6.98
CA VAL A 64 19.20 -23.89 -8.34
C VAL A 64 18.76 -22.42 -8.29
N ARG A 65 19.64 -21.53 -8.66
CA ARG A 65 19.35 -20.08 -8.76
C ARG A 65 19.03 -19.73 -10.20
N THR A 66 17.77 -19.37 -10.46
CA THR A 66 17.29 -19.00 -11.81
C THR A 66 17.47 -17.52 -12.12
N GLN A 67 17.77 -16.69 -11.13
CA GLN A 67 17.96 -15.24 -11.33
C GLN A 67 19.44 -14.87 -11.35
N THR A 68 19.91 -14.42 -12.50
CA THR A 68 20.91 -13.36 -12.63
C THR A 68 20.27 -12.07 -12.13
N GLN A 69 21.02 -11.18 -11.47
CA GLN A 69 20.63 -9.91 -10.82
C GLN A 69 19.83 -8.90 -11.69
N GLN A 70 19.01 -9.35 -12.61
CA GLN A 70 18.21 -8.53 -13.51
C GLN A 70 16.78 -8.38 -12.97
N THR A 71 16.20 -7.25 -13.27
CA THR A 71 14.79 -6.90 -13.00
C THR A 71 13.87 -8.10 -13.28
N PRO A 72 12.92 -8.44 -12.42
CA PRO A 72 11.99 -9.53 -12.72
C PRO A 72 11.35 -9.35 -14.09
N ALA A 73 11.36 -10.36 -14.93
CA ALA A 73 10.84 -10.32 -16.31
C ALA A 73 9.39 -9.82 -16.38
N THR A 74 8.61 -10.04 -15.31
CA THR A 74 7.23 -9.53 -15.16
C THR A 74 7.15 -8.00 -15.11
N THR A 75 8.24 -7.30 -14.77
CA THR A 75 8.23 -5.83 -14.74
C THR A 75 8.44 -5.21 -16.12
N GLU A 76 9.02 -5.95 -17.08
CA GLU A 76 9.27 -5.45 -18.43
C GLU A 76 8.00 -5.40 -19.29
N LEU A 77 7.06 -6.32 -19.07
CA LEU A 77 5.79 -6.39 -19.81
C LEU A 77 4.65 -5.64 -19.11
N THR A 78 4.93 -4.97 -17.97
CA THR A 78 3.91 -4.27 -17.20
C THR A 78 4.18 -2.77 -17.20
N ASP A 79 3.27 -2.01 -17.79
CA ASP A 79 3.27 -0.56 -17.69
C ASP A 79 2.86 -0.13 -16.28
N GLN A 80 3.72 0.61 -15.60
CA GLN A 80 3.55 0.90 -14.17
C GLN A 80 3.31 2.38 -13.94
N PHE A 81 2.18 2.70 -13.30
CA PHE A 81 1.77 4.06 -12.98
C PHE A 81 1.49 4.24 -11.49
N TYR A 82 1.71 5.45 -10.97
CA TYR A 82 1.22 5.82 -9.66
C TYR A 82 0.51 7.16 -9.67
N TYR A 83 -0.51 7.29 -8.85
CA TYR A 83 -1.32 8.49 -8.72
C TYR A 83 -1.28 8.97 -7.28
N VAL A 84 -0.94 10.26 -7.09
CA VAL A 84 -0.91 10.87 -5.76
C VAL A 84 -2.27 11.50 -5.49
N VAL A 85 -3.02 10.92 -4.54
CA VAL A 85 -4.37 11.34 -4.18
C VAL A 85 -4.54 11.41 -2.67
N ARG A 86 -5.47 12.20 -2.17
CA ARG A 86 -5.82 12.19 -0.75
C ARG A 86 -6.55 10.88 -0.41
N ARG A 87 -6.50 10.49 0.86
CA ARG A 87 -7.14 9.24 1.32
C ARG A 87 -8.64 9.21 0.97
N GLU A 88 -9.33 10.32 1.20
CA GLU A 88 -10.77 10.49 0.96
C GLU A 88 -11.12 10.47 -0.54
N GLN A 89 -10.14 10.75 -1.38
CA GLN A 89 -10.29 10.81 -2.84
C GLN A 89 -9.88 9.53 -3.56
N LYS A 90 -9.34 8.52 -2.84
CA LYS A 90 -8.87 7.26 -3.46
C LYS A 90 -10.00 6.54 -4.19
N LEU A 91 -11.21 6.47 -3.60
CA LEU A 91 -12.37 5.84 -4.24
C LEU A 91 -12.72 6.53 -5.56
N GLU A 92 -12.82 7.85 -5.54
CA GLU A 92 -13.15 8.65 -6.72
C GLU A 92 -12.10 8.49 -7.82
N ALA A 93 -10.82 8.55 -7.46
CA ALA A 93 -9.73 8.34 -8.41
C ALA A 93 -9.78 6.91 -9.00
N LEU A 94 -10.03 5.90 -8.17
CA LEU A 94 -10.18 4.52 -8.62
C LEU A 94 -11.36 4.37 -9.58
N SER A 95 -12.53 4.93 -9.26
CA SER A 95 -13.71 4.85 -10.12
C SER A 95 -13.43 5.48 -11.49
N ARG A 96 -12.79 6.65 -11.55
CA ARG A 96 -12.42 7.28 -12.82
C ARG A 96 -11.41 6.46 -13.62
N LEU A 97 -10.44 5.82 -12.93
CA LEU A 97 -9.46 4.95 -13.57
C LEU A 97 -10.10 3.66 -14.12
N ILE A 98 -11.14 3.14 -13.46
CA ILE A 98 -11.94 2.01 -13.94
C ILE A 98 -12.76 2.43 -15.16
N ASP A 99 -13.47 3.55 -15.05
CA ASP A 99 -14.44 4.01 -16.05
C ASP A 99 -13.81 4.46 -17.37
N ILE A 100 -12.51 4.81 -17.37
CA ILE A 100 -11.78 5.18 -18.59
C ILE A 100 -11.25 3.97 -19.38
N GLN A 101 -11.26 2.77 -18.77
CA GLN A 101 -10.73 1.56 -19.40
C GLN A 101 -11.84 0.80 -20.12
N ASP A 102 -11.59 0.44 -21.38
CA ASP A 102 -12.57 -0.29 -22.21
C ASP A 102 -12.62 -1.79 -21.84
N ASP A 103 -11.47 -2.41 -21.62
CA ASP A 103 -11.37 -3.86 -21.29
C ASP A 103 -10.66 -4.05 -19.95
N LEU A 104 -11.31 -3.60 -18.88
CA LEU A 104 -10.81 -3.80 -17.53
C LEU A 104 -11.16 -5.22 -17.03
N TYR A 105 -10.14 -6.04 -16.87
CA TYR A 105 -10.20 -7.31 -16.16
C TYR A 105 -9.06 -7.34 -15.15
N GLY A 106 -9.36 -7.06 -13.90
CA GLY A 106 -8.32 -6.70 -12.94
C GLY A 106 -8.55 -7.12 -11.52
N MET A 107 -7.50 -6.95 -10.72
CA MET A 107 -7.51 -7.18 -9.28
C MET A 107 -7.11 -5.91 -8.54
N VAL A 108 -7.86 -5.59 -7.48
CA VAL A 108 -7.60 -4.46 -6.58
C VAL A 108 -7.10 -5.00 -5.24
N PHE A 109 -5.92 -4.55 -4.85
CA PHE A 109 -5.31 -4.94 -3.58
C PHE A 109 -5.55 -3.91 -2.49
N CYS A 110 -6.18 -4.34 -1.40
CA CYS A 110 -6.40 -3.58 -0.18
C CYS A 110 -5.56 -4.13 0.97
N LYS A 111 -5.30 -3.28 1.97
CA LYS A 111 -4.46 -3.65 3.12
C LYS A 111 -5.20 -4.52 4.13
N THR A 112 -6.47 -4.20 4.43
CA THR A 112 -7.27 -4.87 5.46
C THR A 112 -8.53 -5.49 4.87
N ARG A 113 -9.15 -6.40 5.62
CA ARG A 113 -10.44 -7.02 5.28
C ARG A 113 -11.54 -5.95 5.22
N THR A 114 -11.58 -5.06 6.19
CA THR A 114 -12.53 -3.94 6.24
C THR A 114 -12.38 -3.04 5.01
N ASP A 115 -11.15 -2.71 4.59
CA ASP A 115 -10.94 -1.94 3.35
C ASP A 115 -11.51 -2.67 2.13
N VAL A 116 -11.44 -4.01 2.09
CA VAL A 116 -11.98 -4.83 0.99
C VAL A 116 -13.50 -4.75 0.96
N ASP A 117 -14.15 -4.96 2.12
CA ASP A 117 -15.61 -4.93 2.24
C ASP A 117 -16.18 -3.56 1.89
N GLU A 118 -15.63 -2.49 2.49
CA GLU A 118 -16.05 -1.11 2.23
C GLU A 118 -15.88 -0.71 0.77
N LEU A 119 -14.73 -1.06 0.17
CA LEU A 119 -14.45 -0.73 -1.23
C LEU A 119 -15.38 -1.49 -2.19
N ALA A 120 -15.65 -2.77 -1.91
CA ALA A 120 -16.55 -3.58 -2.72
C ALA A 120 -17.97 -3.03 -2.69
N GLU A 121 -18.49 -2.68 -1.50
CA GLU A 121 -19.81 -2.08 -1.34
C GLU A 121 -19.90 -0.74 -2.09
N GLN A 122 -18.91 0.13 -1.93
CA GLN A 122 -18.89 1.44 -2.57
C GLN A 122 -18.81 1.36 -4.10
N LEU A 123 -18.03 0.43 -4.66
CA LEU A 123 -17.93 0.22 -6.11
C LEU A 123 -19.19 -0.45 -6.67
N ALA A 124 -19.80 -1.41 -5.94
CA ALA A 124 -21.05 -2.02 -6.32
C ALA A 124 -22.19 -0.99 -6.34
N ALA A 125 -22.26 -0.08 -5.35
CA ALA A 125 -23.23 1.02 -5.32
C ALA A 125 -23.09 1.98 -6.52
N ARG A 126 -21.89 2.07 -7.12
CA ARG A 126 -21.62 2.82 -8.36
C ARG A 126 -21.87 2.02 -9.64
N GLY A 127 -22.43 0.82 -9.55
CA GLY A 127 -22.75 -0.02 -10.70
C GLY A 127 -21.60 -0.89 -11.21
N CYS A 128 -20.43 -0.89 -10.56
CA CYS A 128 -19.32 -1.75 -10.96
C CYS A 128 -19.64 -3.22 -10.65
N LYS A 129 -19.36 -4.12 -11.60
CA LYS A 129 -19.47 -5.58 -11.39
C LYS A 129 -18.21 -6.06 -10.66
N VAL A 130 -18.29 -6.15 -9.34
CA VAL A 130 -17.17 -6.50 -8.47
C VAL A 130 -17.54 -7.67 -7.56
N ASP A 131 -16.54 -8.41 -7.09
CA ASP A 131 -16.63 -9.35 -5.99
C ASP A 131 -15.36 -9.27 -5.15
N LEU A 132 -15.32 -9.93 -3.99
CA LEU A 132 -14.29 -9.71 -3.00
C LEU A 132 -13.73 -11.01 -2.40
N LEU A 133 -12.45 -10.93 -1.93
CA LEU A 133 -11.76 -12.03 -1.25
C LEU A 133 -10.92 -11.54 -0.07
N HIS A 134 -11.20 -12.07 1.12
CA HIS A 134 -10.37 -11.90 2.32
C HIS A 134 -10.45 -13.14 3.21
N GLY A 135 -9.68 -13.14 4.31
CA GLY A 135 -9.52 -14.33 5.15
C GLY A 135 -10.78 -14.85 5.86
N ASP A 136 -11.81 -14.01 6.05
CA ASP A 136 -13.04 -14.41 6.74
C ASP A 136 -14.06 -15.08 5.81
N ILE A 137 -13.78 -15.11 4.50
CA ILE A 137 -14.70 -15.75 3.52
C ILE A 137 -14.57 -17.27 3.62
N PRO A 138 -15.68 -18.00 3.84
CA PRO A 138 -15.68 -19.45 3.87
C PRO A 138 -15.14 -20.05 2.57
N GLN A 139 -14.44 -21.20 2.66
CA GLN A 139 -13.78 -21.82 1.52
C GLN A 139 -14.73 -22.12 0.34
N ALA A 140 -15.95 -22.53 0.62
CA ALA A 140 -16.95 -22.79 -0.41
C ALA A 140 -17.34 -21.51 -1.18
N GLN A 141 -17.44 -20.37 -0.49
CA GLN A 141 -17.71 -19.09 -1.12
C GLN A 141 -16.49 -18.59 -1.89
N ARG A 142 -15.28 -18.74 -1.33
CA ARG A 142 -14.02 -18.41 -2.00
C ARG A 142 -13.91 -19.09 -3.37
N LEU A 143 -14.22 -20.39 -3.44
CA LEU A 143 -14.20 -21.13 -4.70
C LEU A 143 -15.26 -20.60 -5.70
N ARG A 144 -16.45 -20.21 -5.23
CA ARG A 144 -17.48 -19.61 -6.10
C ARG A 144 -17.02 -18.28 -6.69
N VAL A 145 -16.40 -17.43 -5.89
CA VAL A 145 -15.87 -16.12 -6.32
C VAL A 145 -14.77 -16.34 -7.36
N ILE A 146 -13.79 -17.20 -7.08
CA ILE A 146 -12.70 -17.51 -8.02
C ILE A 146 -13.22 -18.05 -9.35
N ASN A 147 -14.13 -19.00 -9.31
CA ASN A 147 -14.72 -19.58 -10.51
C ASN A 147 -15.60 -18.55 -11.27
N GLY A 148 -16.32 -17.69 -10.55
CA GLY A 148 -17.09 -16.58 -11.13
C GLY A 148 -16.20 -15.58 -11.84
N PHE A 149 -15.06 -15.23 -11.25
CA PHE A 149 -14.07 -14.32 -11.85
C PHE A 149 -13.44 -14.95 -13.10
N LYS A 150 -12.97 -16.20 -13.01
CA LYS A 150 -12.43 -16.93 -14.17
C LYS A 150 -13.46 -17.04 -15.32
N ALA A 151 -14.73 -17.17 -14.99
CA ALA A 151 -15.83 -17.18 -15.98
C ALA A 151 -16.25 -15.78 -16.45
N ARG A 152 -15.54 -14.72 -16.07
CA ARG A 152 -15.81 -13.30 -16.40
C ARG A 152 -17.25 -12.84 -16.07
N LYS A 153 -17.85 -13.39 -14.98
CA LYS A 153 -19.16 -12.93 -14.49
C LYS A 153 -19.09 -11.51 -13.91
N PHE A 154 -17.91 -11.12 -13.48
CA PHE A 154 -17.56 -9.77 -13.05
C PHE A 154 -16.10 -9.47 -13.45
N ASN A 155 -15.77 -8.19 -13.55
CA ASN A 155 -14.51 -7.74 -14.16
C ASN A 155 -13.46 -7.34 -13.14
N LEU A 156 -13.84 -7.13 -11.89
CA LEU A 156 -12.93 -6.62 -10.87
C LEU A 156 -13.04 -7.46 -9.60
N LEU A 157 -11.90 -7.97 -9.14
CA LEU A 157 -11.79 -8.72 -7.89
C LEU A 157 -11.03 -7.89 -6.87
N ILE A 158 -11.64 -7.64 -5.70
CA ILE A 158 -11.02 -6.88 -4.62
C ILE A 158 -10.50 -7.84 -3.56
N ALA A 159 -9.23 -7.76 -3.19
CA ALA A 159 -8.64 -8.75 -2.30
C ALA A 159 -7.57 -8.17 -1.36
N THR A 160 -7.35 -8.89 -0.24
CA THR A 160 -6.12 -8.74 0.56
C THR A 160 -5.00 -9.58 -0.02
N ASP A 161 -3.74 -9.26 0.29
CA ASP A 161 -2.57 -10.04 -0.15
C ASP A 161 -2.70 -11.51 0.23
N VAL A 162 -3.03 -11.79 1.49
CA VAL A 162 -3.17 -13.16 2.02
C VAL A 162 -4.22 -13.96 1.25
N ALA A 163 -5.36 -13.35 0.94
CA ALA A 163 -6.42 -14.03 0.21
C ALA A 163 -6.12 -14.22 -1.28
N ALA A 164 -5.32 -13.36 -1.86
CA ALA A 164 -4.91 -13.44 -3.27
C ALA A 164 -3.77 -14.44 -3.53
N ARG A 165 -3.09 -14.90 -2.48
CA ARG A 165 -2.03 -15.91 -2.59
C ARG A 165 -2.59 -17.30 -2.89
N GLY A 166 -1.82 -18.10 -3.60
CA GLY A 166 -2.20 -19.46 -4.00
C GLY A 166 -3.42 -19.53 -4.92
N ILE A 167 -3.88 -18.39 -5.44
CA ILE A 167 -4.96 -18.36 -6.42
C ILE A 167 -4.32 -18.32 -7.81
N ASP A 168 -4.67 -19.30 -8.63
CA ASP A 168 -4.33 -19.31 -10.04
C ASP A 168 -5.26 -18.35 -10.81
N ILE A 169 -5.03 -17.06 -10.64
CA ILE A 169 -5.61 -15.97 -11.42
C ILE A 169 -4.45 -15.21 -12.02
N ASN A 170 -4.28 -15.37 -13.30
CA ASN A 170 -3.23 -14.78 -14.11
C ASN A 170 -3.87 -14.11 -15.33
N ASP A 171 -3.06 -13.48 -16.17
CA ASP A 171 -3.52 -12.84 -17.42
C ASP A 171 -4.52 -11.69 -17.20
N LEU A 172 -4.39 -11.01 -16.04
CA LEU A 172 -5.16 -9.80 -15.81
C LEU A 172 -4.67 -8.68 -16.70
N THR A 173 -5.60 -7.83 -17.18
CA THR A 173 -5.23 -6.60 -17.90
C THR A 173 -4.69 -5.56 -16.92
N HIS A 174 -5.24 -5.52 -15.71
CA HIS A 174 -4.90 -4.50 -14.71
C HIS A 174 -4.66 -5.09 -13.32
N VAL A 175 -3.66 -4.56 -12.63
CA VAL A 175 -3.45 -4.73 -11.19
C VAL A 175 -3.48 -3.36 -10.53
N ILE A 176 -4.33 -3.20 -9.53
CA ILE A 176 -4.50 -1.91 -8.86
C ILE A 176 -4.15 -2.04 -7.39
N ASN A 177 -3.10 -1.36 -6.95
CA ASN A 177 -2.76 -1.22 -5.55
C ASN A 177 -3.55 -0.05 -4.96
N TYR A 178 -4.75 -0.30 -4.43
CA TYR A 178 -5.54 0.69 -3.70
C TYR A 178 -4.84 1.10 -2.40
N SER A 179 -4.21 0.14 -1.74
CA SER A 179 -3.26 0.36 -0.65
C SER A 179 -1.85 0.02 -1.10
N ILE A 180 -0.90 0.90 -0.76
CA ILE A 180 0.51 0.68 -1.12
C ILE A 180 1.04 -0.61 -0.47
N PRO A 181 1.79 -1.47 -1.20
CA PRO A 181 2.42 -2.66 -0.64
C PRO A 181 3.45 -2.30 0.44
N GLN A 182 3.60 -3.16 1.43
CA GLN A 182 4.53 -2.92 2.55
C GLN A 182 5.99 -3.14 2.15
N SER A 183 6.24 -4.06 1.21
CA SER A 183 7.59 -4.42 0.74
C SER A 183 7.67 -4.44 -0.80
N ALA A 184 8.90 -4.52 -1.31
CA ALA A 184 9.17 -4.64 -2.73
C ALA A 184 8.73 -6.01 -3.28
N GLU A 185 8.87 -7.05 -2.48
CA GLU A 185 8.47 -8.42 -2.79
C GLU A 185 6.95 -8.48 -3.00
N ILE A 186 6.16 -7.96 -2.06
CA ILE A 186 4.69 -7.89 -2.18
C ILE A 186 4.28 -7.11 -3.43
N TYR A 187 5.00 -6.02 -3.76
CA TYR A 187 4.74 -5.26 -4.99
C TYR A 187 4.89 -6.15 -6.22
N VAL A 188 5.99 -6.90 -6.32
CA VAL A 188 6.25 -7.81 -7.46
C VAL A 188 5.20 -8.92 -7.53
N HIS A 189 4.84 -9.54 -6.41
CA HIS A 189 3.82 -10.59 -6.34
C HIS A 189 2.44 -10.11 -6.79
N ARG A 190 2.08 -8.85 -6.46
CA ARG A 190 0.83 -8.25 -6.93
C ARG A 190 0.87 -7.99 -8.43
N ILE A 191 1.87 -7.25 -8.92
CA ILE A 191 1.94 -6.90 -10.34
C ILE A 191 2.18 -8.13 -11.23
N GLY A 192 2.79 -9.18 -10.67
CA GLY A 192 2.96 -10.46 -11.35
C GLY A 192 1.66 -11.21 -11.66
N ARG A 193 0.48 -10.68 -11.35
CA ARG A 193 -0.82 -11.18 -11.82
C ARG A 193 -1.17 -10.67 -13.22
N THR A 194 -0.44 -9.70 -13.72
CA THR A 194 -0.53 -9.17 -15.10
C THR A 194 0.83 -9.24 -15.80
N GLY A 195 0.90 -8.91 -17.07
CA GLY A 195 2.15 -8.90 -17.85
C GLY A 195 2.79 -10.29 -18.01
N ARG A 196 1.99 -11.35 -18.17
CA ARG A 196 2.45 -12.73 -18.34
C ARG A 196 2.23 -13.26 -19.76
N ALA A 197 2.93 -14.33 -20.09
CA ALA A 197 2.79 -15.05 -21.38
C ALA A 197 2.92 -14.15 -22.62
N GLY A 198 3.77 -13.12 -22.55
CA GLY A 198 3.99 -12.19 -23.66
C GLY A 198 2.92 -11.10 -23.83
N LYS A 199 1.88 -11.11 -23.00
CA LYS A 199 0.84 -10.05 -23.00
C LYS A 199 1.29 -8.86 -22.17
N ARG A 200 0.98 -7.63 -22.62
CA ARG A 200 1.18 -6.42 -21.83
C ARG A 200 0.09 -6.29 -20.75
N GLY A 201 0.46 -5.72 -19.61
CA GLY A 201 -0.45 -5.41 -18.53
C GLY A 201 -0.18 -4.05 -17.93
N THR A 202 -1.11 -3.57 -17.12
CA THR A 202 -1.02 -2.28 -16.45
C THR A 202 -1.07 -2.45 -14.93
N ALA A 203 -0.11 -1.86 -14.24
CA ALA A 203 -0.10 -1.77 -12.78
C ALA A 203 -0.31 -0.33 -12.32
N ILE A 204 -1.32 -0.11 -11.50
CA ILE A 204 -1.70 1.20 -10.97
C ILE A 204 -1.51 1.21 -9.46
N THR A 205 -0.86 2.23 -8.92
CA THR A 205 -0.70 2.37 -7.46
C THR A 205 -1.25 3.71 -6.99
N LEU A 206 -2.25 3.69 -6.10
CA LEU A 206 -2.80 4.88 -5.47
C LEU A 206 -2.05 5.18 -4.18
N VAL A 207 -1.35 6.30 -4.15
CA VAL A 207 -0.55 6.73 -3.00
C VAL A 207 -1.05 8.04 -2.43
N THR A 208 -1.02 8.16 -1.10
CA THR A 208 -1.17 9.45 -0.44
C THR A 208 0.16 10.20 -0.44
N PRO A 209 0.17 11.52 -0.24
CA PRO A 209 1.42 12.29 -0.14
C PRO A 209 2.43 11.72 0.86
N GLY A 210 1.94 11.19 1.99
CA GLY A 210 2.79 10.57 3.01
C GLY A 210 3.42 9.24 2.57
N GLU A 211 2.77 8.52 1.64
CA GLU A 211 3.21 7.22 1.14
C GLU A 211 4.21 7.30 -0.01
N VAL A 212 4.43 8.48 -0.62
CA VAL A 212 5.37 8.66 -1.75
C VAL A 212 6.79 8.19 -1.42
N HIS A 213 7.26 8.41 -0.19
CA HIS A 213 8.58 7.92 0.24
C HIS A 213 8.66 6.39 0.28
N GLN A 214 7.57 5.72 0.64
CA GLN A 214 7.50 4.25 0.64
C GLN A 214 7.57 3.72 -0.79
N LEU A 215 6.84 4.32 -1.73
CA LEU A 215 6.93 3.99 -3.15
C LEU A 215 8.35 4.20 -3.69
N GLY A 216 9.00 5.31 -3.33
CA GLY A 216 10.39 5.59 -3.69
C GLY A 216 11.38 4.55 -3.16
N ARG A 217 11.12 3.94 -2.00
CA ARG A 217 11.93 2.81 -1.49
C ARG A 217 11.72 1.56 -2.34
N ILE A 218 10.48 1.23 -2.67
CA ILE A 218 10.15 0.08 -3.55
C ILE A 218 10.86 0.24 -4.90
N GLN A 219 10.75 1.40 -5.55
CA GLN A 219 11.43 1.68 -6.82
C GLN A 219 12.94 1.49 -6.74
N LYS A 220 13.57 1.98 -5.66
CA LYS A 220 15.03 1.84 -5.44
C LYS A 220 15.45 0.39 -5.22
N THR A 221 14.68 -0.37 -4.44
CA THR A 221 14.97 -1.78 -4.15
C THR A 221 14.87 -2.62 -5.42
N LEU A 222 13.82 -2.42 -6.21
CA LEU A 222 13.57 -3.16 -7.45
C LEU A 222 14.33 -2.60 -8.66
N ARG A 223 14.94 -1.42 -8.54
CA ARG A 223 15.60 -0.68 -9.64
C ARG A 223 14.68 -0.44 -10.84
N ILE A 224 13.39 -0.17 -10.56
CA ILE A 224 12.37 0.12 -11.57
C ILE A 224 11.96 1.59 -11.52
N SER A 225 11.37 2.07 -12.62
CA SER A 225 10.75 3.39 -12.71
C SER A 225 9.24 3.21 -12.83
N ILE A 226 8.48 3.82 -11.91
CA ILE A 226 7.02 3.86 -11.95
C ILE A 226 6.62 5.27 -12.38
N THR A 227 5.85 5.38 -13.45
CA THR A 227 5.47 6.66 -14.04
C THR A 227 4.42 7.38 -13.18
N LYS A 228 4.64 8.65 -12.89
CA LYS A 228 3.64 9.47 -12.20
C LYS A 228 2.52 9.84 -13.17
N GLY A 229 1.29 9.41 -12.88
CA GLY A 229 0.09 9.81 -13.60
C GLY A 229 -0.66 10.96 -12.92
N VAL A 230 -1.58 11.55 -13.68
CA VAL A 230 -2.60 12.48 -13.17
C VAL A 230 -3.94 11.77 -13.30
N PRO A 231 -4.78 11.73 -12.25
CA PRO A 231 -6.11 11.12 -12.35
C PRO A 231 -6.92 11.75 -13.47
N PRO A 232 -7.71 10.97 -14.24
CA PRO A 232 -8.51 11.49 -15.33
C PRO A 232 -9.50 12.57 -14.85
N THR A 233 -9.70 13.59 -15.68
CA THR A 233 -10.75 14.59 -15.44
C THR A 233 -12.13 13.99 -15.70
N VAL A 234 -13.18 14.60 -15.15
CA VAL A 234 -14.57 14.16 -15.38
C VAL A 234 -14.88 14.14 -16.88
N ASP A 235 -14.48 15.18 -17.61
CA ASP A 235 -14.71 15.28 -19.05
C ASP A 235 -14.02 14.16 -19.84
N GLN A 236 -12.80 13.80 -19.45
CA GLN A 236 -12.07 12.66 -20.08
C GLN A 236 -12.81 11.35 -19.85
N VAL A 237 -13.27 11.10 -18.63
CA VAL A 237 -14.03 9.88 -18.30
C VAL A 237 -15.36 9.83 -19.07
N LEU A 238 -16.11 10.93 -19.06
CA LEU A 238 -17.39 10.99 -19.78
C LEU A 238 -17.20 10.81 -21.30
N SER A 239 -16.15 11.41 -21.85
CA SER A 239 -15.82 11.25 -23.28
C SER A 239 -15.46 9.81 -23.62
N ALA A 240 -14.63 9.17 -22.81
CA ALA A 240 -14.25 7.77 -22.99
C ALA A 240 -15.48 6.85 -22.90
N ARG A 241 -16.34 6.99 -21.87
CA ARG A 241 -17.56 6.19 -21.72
C ARG A 241 -18.53 6.38 -22.90
N LYS A 242 -18.70 7.60 -23.38
CA LYS A 242 -19.53 7.87 -24.56
C LYS A 242 -18.95 7.24 -25.82
N GLN A 243 -17.63 7.33 -26.04
CA GLN A 243 -16.95 6.68 -27.16
C GLN A 243 -17.09 5.16 -27.12
N HIS A 244 -16.85 4.55 -25.95
CA HIS A 244 -17.00 3.11 -25.75
C HIS A 244 -18.42 2.64 -26.10
N PHE A 245 -19.43 3.31 -25.53
CA PHE A 245 -20.84 3.00 -25.82
C PHE A 245 -21.20 3.17 -27.29
N SER A 246 -20.72 4.26 -27.91
CA SER A 246 -20.94 4.47 -29.34
C SER A 246 -20.27 3.39 -30.20
N GLY A 247 -19.05 2.95 -29.81
CA GLY A 247 -18.36 1.85 -30.45
C GLY A 247 -19.11 0.51 -30.34
N GLU A 248 -19.67 0.23 -29.15
CA GLU A 248 -20.50 -0.97 -28.91
C GLU A 248 -21.75 -0.97 -29.79
N ILE A 249 -22.43 0.17 -29.90
CA ILE A 249 -23.58 0.33 -30.81
C ILE A 249 -23.15 0.08 -32.25
N CYS A 250 -22.04 0.70 -32.71
CA CYS A 250 -21.55 0.51 -34.08
C CYS A 250 -21.24 -0.97 -34.36
N ARG A 251 -20.64 -1.68 -33.40
CA ARG A 251 -20.36 -3.11 -33.52
C ARG A 251 -21.66 -3.91 -33.66
N MET A 252 -22.64 -3.72 -32.77
CA MET A 252 -23.93 -4.40 -32.80
C MET A 252 -24.66 -4.18 -34.11
N ILE A 253 -24.61 -2.94 -34.66
CA ILE A 253 -25.20 -2.64 -35.95
C ILE A 253 -24.44 -3.36 -37.06
N GLY A 254 -23.10 -3.34 -37.06
CA GLY A 254 -22.29 -3.99 -38.08
C GLY A 254 -22.43 -5.52 -38.10
N GLU A 255 -22.62 -6.13 -36.95
CA GLU A 255 -22.82 -7.58 -36.78
C GLU A 255 -24.29 -7.99 -36.88
N ASN A 256 -25.20 -7.04 -37.12
CA ASN A 256 -26.65 -7.25 -37.25
C ASN A 256 -27.31 -7.90 -36.03
N GLU A 257 -26.72 -7.75 -34.84
CA GLU A 257 -27.23 -8.30 -33.58
C GLU A 257 -28.53 -7.62 -33.08
N HIS A 258 -28.89 -6.47 -33.67
CA HIS A 258 -30.05 -5.65 -33.31
C HIS A 258 -31.31 -5.99 -34.09
N ALA A 259 -31.23 -6.87 -35.11
CA ALA A 259 -32.31 -7.11 -36.07
C ALA A 259 -33.62 -7.52 -35.44
N ASP A 260 -33.58 -8.35 -34.42
CA ASP A 260 -34.78 -8.86 -33.70
C ASP A 260 -35.58 -7.76 -32.96
N TYR A 261 -34.94 -6.60 -32.76
CA TYR A 261 -35.53 -5.47 -32.05
C TYR A 261 -36.03 -4.35 -32.97
N LEU A 262 -35.85 -4.45 -34.30
CA LEU A 262 -36.16 -3.35 -35.23
C LEU A 262 -37.64 -2.98 -35.20
N SER A 263 -38.56 -4.00 -35.27
CA SER A 263 -40.02 -3.74 -35.23
C SER A 263 -40.44 -3.02 -33.96
N PHE A 264 -39.91 -3.45 -32.82
CA PHE A 264 -40.20 -2.79 -31.54
C PHE A 264 -39.57 -1.40 -31.43
N ALA A 265 -38.41 -1.21 -32.03
CA ALA A 265 -37.77 0.10 -32.11
C ALA A 265 -38.61 1.08 -32.95
N GLU A 266 -39.19 0.61 -34.07
CA GLU A 266 -40.09 1.42 -34.88
C GLU A 266 -41.35 1.84 -34.11
N GLU A 267 -41.97 0.94 -33.33
CA GLU A 267 -43.08 1.27 -32.43
C GLU A 267 -42.65 2.31 -31.38
N LEU A 268 -41.52 2.14 -30.75
CA LEU A 268 -41.02 3.12 -29.75
C LEU A 268 -40.81 4.51 -30.35
N LEU A 269 -40.33 4.59 -31.60
CA LEU A 269 -40.11 5.88 -32.26
C LEU A 269 -41.40 6.65 -32.53
N THR A 270 -42.58 5.99 -32.50
CA THR A 270 -43.87 6.68 -32.60
C THR A 270 -44.35 7.36 -31.32
N LEU A 271 -43.67 7.07 -30.17
CA LEU A 271 -44.05 7.63 -28.85
C LEU A 271 -43.68 9.12 -28.70
N ALA A 272 -42.84 9.68 -29.54
CA ALA A 272 -42.43 11.08 -29.48
C ALA A 272 -42.29 11.67 -30.90
N ASP A 273 -42.48 12.98 -31.02
CA ASP A 273 -42.32 13.70 -32.30
C ASP A 273 -40.87 13.67 -32.81
N HIS A 274 -39.91 13.61 -31.89
CA HIS A 274 -38.49 13.55 -32.21
C HIS A 274 -37.85 12.23 -31.77
N PRO A 275 -37.26 11.46 -32.68
CA PRO A 275 -36.55 10.18 -32.34
C PRO A 275 -35.49 10.35 -31.24
N ALA A 276 -34.88 11.52 -31.14
CA ALA A 276 -33.87 11.82 -30.12
C ALA A 276 -34.44 11.79 -28.69
N GLU A 277 -35.72 12.09 -28.49
CA GLU A 277 -36.36 12.03 -27.17
C GLU A 277 -36.48 10.58 -26.69
N VAL A 278 -36.86 9.66 -27.57
CA VAL A 278 -36.95 8.23 -27.27
C VAL A 278 -35.55 7.69 -26.93
N LEU A 279 -34.54 8.03 -27.75
CA LEU A 279 -33.16 7.64 -27.47
C LEU A 279 -32.64 8.23 -26.16
N ALA A 280 -32.96 9.48 -25.86
CA ALA A 280 -32.56 10.11 -24.59
C ALA A 280 -33.23 9.41 -23.39
N ALA A 281 -34.48 9.04 -23.50
CA ALA A 281 -35.19 8.26 -22.46
C ALA A 281 -34.54 6.90 -22.27
N MET A 282 -34.24 6.17 -23.33
CA MET A 282 -33.54 4.88 -23.27
C MET A 282 -32.14 5.00 -22.64
N LEU A 283 -31.37 6.03 -23.02
CA LEU A 283 -30.06 6.32 -22.40
C LEU A 283 -30.19 6.64 -20.91
N LYS A 284 -31.21 7.40 -20.52
CA LYS A 284 -31.48 7.68 -19.10
C LYS A 284 -31.86 6.43 -18.32
N MET A 285 -32.67 5.53 -18.91
CA MET A 285 -33.01 4.24 -18.31
C MET A 285 -31.78 3.35 -18.14
N ARG A 286 -30.90 3.31 -19.14
CA ARG A 286 -29.69 2.45 -19.16
C ARG A 286 -28.60 2.96 -18.21
N PHE A 287 -28.34 4.25 -18.20
CA PHE A 287 -27.19 4.85 -17.52
C PHE A 287 -27.57 5.64 -16.27
N ARG A 288 -28.87 5.93 -16.06
CA ARG A 288 -29.33 6.82 -15.00
C ARG A 288 -28.55 8.15 -15.02
N ASP A 289 -27.66 8.36 -14.02
CA ASP A 289 -26.83 9.57 -13.91
C ASP A 289 -25.34 9.31 -14.22
N GLU A 290 -24.98 8.08 -14.59
CA GLU A 290 -23.58 7.67 -14.81
C GLU A 290 -22.86 8.43 -15.93
N LEU A 291 -23.58 8.93 -16.91
CA LEU A 291 -23.04 9.78 -18.00
C LEU A 291 -23.12 11.28 -17.70
N LEU A 292 -23.48 11.66 -16.50
CA LEU A 292 -23.59 13.07 -16.08
C LEU A 292 -22.41 13.44 -15.18
N PRO A 293 -21.90 14.70 -15.27
CA PRO A 293 -20.78 15.18 -14.45
C PRO A 293 -21.02 15.05 -12.94
N GLN A 294 -22.27 15.18 -12.50
CA GLN A 294 -22.67 15.09 -11.10
C GLN A 294 -22.48 13.70 -10.47
N HIS A 295 -22.28 12.66 -11.27
CA HIS A 295 -21.94 11.33 -10.79
C HIS A 295 -20.53 11.27 -10.18
N TYR A 296 -19.66 12.19 -10.57
CA TYR A 296 -18.25 12.25 -10.16
C TYR A 296 -18.03 13.42 -9.19
N HIS A 297 -17.27 13.16 -8.13
CA HIS A 297 -16.84 14.20 -7.20
C HIS A 297 -15.57 14.89 -7.71
N GLU A 298 -15.41 16.18 -7.48
CA GLU A 298 -14.19 16.89 -7.85
C GLU A 298 -12.98 16.34 -7.10
N LEU A 299 -11.98 15.92 -7.85
CA LEU A 299 -10.65 15.65 -7.30
C LEU A 299 -9.96 17.01 -7.17
N THR A 300 -9.79 17.50 -5.94
CA THR A 300 -9.01 18.71 -5.70
C THR A 300 -7.60 18.49 -6.23
N PRO A 301 -7.17 19.19 -7.28
CA PRO A 301 -5.82 19.04 -7.78
C PRO A 301 -4.88 19.35 -6.60
N GLN A 302 -4.03 18.43 -6.24
CA GLN A 302 -2.93 18.76 -5.37
C GLN A 302 -2.08 19.78 -6.14
N LYS A 303 -2.21 21.06 -5.80
CA LYS A 303 -1.15 22.02 -6.11
C LYS A 303 0.14 21.31 -5.70
N ALA A 304 1.01 21.10 -6.67
CA ALA A 304 2.25 20.40 -6.47
C ALA A 304 3.07 21.09 -5.36
N ARG A 305 2.83 20.69 -4.12
CA ARG A 305 3.79 20.93 -3.02
C ARG A 305 5.15 20.33 -3.35
N SER A 306 5.22 19.52 -4.42
CA SER A 306 6.41 18.82 -4.87
C SER A 306 7.43 19.70 -5.59
N GLU A 307 7.08 20.90 -6.03
CA GLU A 307 8.07 21.83 -6.59
C GLU A 307 8.66 22.76 -5.53
N GLU A 308 7.87 23.16 -4.52
CA GLU A 308 8.39 23.90 -3.38
C GLU A 308 9.30 23.07 -2.45
N TYR A 309 9.08 21.73 -2.36
CA TYR A 309 9.95 20.84 -1.59
C TYR A 309 11.23 20.41 -2.33
N LYS A 310 11.38 20.70 -3.62
CA LYS A 310 12.58 20.35 -4.38
C LYS A 310 13.76 21.28 -4.16
N SER A 311 13.59 22.39 -3.49
CA SER A 311 14.69 23.27 -3.10
C SER A 311 14.69 23.54 -1.60
N PHE A 312 14.96 22.52 -0.78
CA PHE A 312 15.42 22.81 0.57
C PHE A 312 16.78 23.49 0.44
N ALA A 313 16.83 24.75 0.79
CA ALA A 313 18.07 25.46 0.99
C ALA A 313 18.53 25.25 2.44
N ARG A 314 19.83 25.12 2.64
CA ARG A 314 20.43 25.05 3.95
C ARG A 314 20.93 26.45 4.32
N VAL A 315 20.49 26.92 5.47
CA VAL A 315 20.87 28.23 6.00
C VAL A 315 21.80 28.01 7.21
N ARG A 316 22.93 28.69 7.27
CA ARG A 316 23.80 28.71 8.41
C ARG A 316 23.60 30.01 9.19
N LEU A 317 23.36 29.87 10.49
CA LEU A 317 23.33 30.98 11.44
C LEU A 317 24.65 30.96 12.28
N LYS A 318 25.22 32.11 12.57
CA LYS A 318 26.36 32.29 13.48
C LYS A 318 25.89 32.27 14.92
N LEU A 319 25.30 31.14 15.30
CA LEU A 319 24.74 30.89 16.61
C LEU A 319 24.86 29.40 16.90
N GLY A 320 25.62 29.00 17.89
CA GLY A 320 25.90 27.60 18.17
C GLY A 320 25.80 27.26 19.65
N ARG A 321 26.20 26.03 19.99
CA ARG A 321 26.12 25.52 21.37
C ARG A 321 26.96 26.29 22.36
N GLU A 322 28.04 26.94 21.93
CA GLU A 322 28.90 27.73 22.82
C GLU A 322 28.17 28.93 23.43
N THR A 323 27.14 29.44 22.80
CA THR A 323 26.29 30.51 23.33
C THR A 323 25.27 30.03 24.37
N GLY A 324 25.23 28.74 24.67
CA GLY A 324 24.27 28.13 25.62
C GLY A 324 22.84 28.06 25.12
N ILE A 325 22.55 28.50 23.89
CA ILE A 325 21.19 28.54 23.36
C ILE A 325 20.68 27.15 22.95
N THR A 326 19.41 26.88 23.19
CA THR A 326 18.74 25.63 22.87
C THR A 326 18.02 25.72 21.53
N VAL A 327 17.75 24.56 20.89
CA VAL A 327 17.02 24.52 19.60
C VAL A 327 15.61 25.16 19.70
N PRO A 328 14.83 24.98 20.78
CA PRO A 328 13.56 25.71 20.95
C PRO A 328 13.72 27.24 20.93
N GLU A 329 14.76 27.77 21.62
CA GLU A 329 15.01 29.21 21.66
C GLU A 329 15.45 29.75 20.30
N ILE A 330 16.20 28.97 19.52
CA ILE A 330 16.55 29.31 18.13
C ILE A 330 15.28 29.39 17.25
N LEU A 331 14.38 28.44 17.42
CA LEU A 331 13.10 28.43 16.69
C LEU A 331 12.22 29.64 17.05
N GLU A 332 12.17 30.00 18.33
CA GLU A 332 11.43 31.17 18.81
C GLU A 332 12.03 32.47 18.27
N LEU A 333 13.36 32.58 18.25
CA LEU A 333 14.06 33.75 17.72
C LEU A 333 13.80 33.91 16.21
N ILE A 334 13.87 32.82 15.42
CA ILE A 334 13.53 32.84 14.00
C ILE A 334 12.09 33.28 13.80
N PHE A 335 11.16 32.70 14.56
CA PHE A 335 9.75 33.05 14.45
C PHE A 335 9.49 34.53 14.76
N ARG A 336 10.06 35.04 15.83
CA ARG A 336 9.89 36.47 16.23
C ARG A 336 10.40 37.43 15.16
N GLN A 337 11.54 37.14 14.53
CA GLN A 337 12.18 38.06 13.59
C GLN A 337 11.67 37.88 12.14
N THR A 338 11.41 36.65 11.72
CA THR A 338 11.06 36.35 10.32
C THR A 338 9.59 35.95 10.10
N GLY A 339 8.85 35.63 11.18
CA GLY A 339 7.51 35.06 11.11
C GLY A 339 7.45 33.62 10.60
N VAL A 340 8.58 32.96 10.37
CA VAL A 340 8.66 31.58 9.91
C VAL A 340 8.45 30.62 11.08
N LYS A 341 7.41 29.81 11.02
CA LYS A 341 7.06 28.86 12.10
C LYS A 341 7.98 27.65 12.08
N GLY A 342 8.36 27.15 13.27
CA GLY A 342 9.22 25.97 13.42
C GLY A 342 8.71 24.70 12.68
N CYS A 343 7.39 24.53 12.52
CA CYS A 343 6.79 23.44 11.77
C CYS A 343 7.03 23.53 10.24
N GLN A 344 7.46 24.67 9.72
CA GLN A 344 7.82 24.90 8.32
C GLN A 344 9.31 24.59 8.07
N LEU A 345 10.11 24.48 9.13
CA LEU A 345 11.53 24.19 9.05
C LEU A 345 11.79 22.68 9.09
N GLY A 346 12.84 22.26 8.39
CA GLY A 346 13.29 20.87 8.36
C GLY A 346 14.28 20.55 9.48
N HIS A 347 15.31 19.75 9.16
CA HIS A 347 16.30 19.34 10.13
C HIS A 347 17.16 20.52 10.61
N ILE A 348 17.43 20.58 11.93
CA ILE A 348 18.28 21.60 12.55
C ILE A 348 19.47 20.92 13.20
N ASP A 349 20.67 21.28 12.74
CA ASP A 349 21.94 20.81 13.27
C ASP A 349 22.64 21.97 14.00
N CYS A 350 22.67 21.93 15.33
CA CYS A 350 23.40 22.88 16.13
C CYS A 350 24.80 22.33 16.42
N VAL A 351 25.86 23.00 15.95
CA VAL A 351 27.27 22.69 16.20
C VAL A 351 27.86 23.75 17.14
N GLU A 352 29.15 23.71 17.40
CA GLU A 352 29.80 24.58 18.40
C GLU A 352 29.50 26.07 18.16
N ASN A 353 29.80 26.58 16.97
CA ASN A 353 29.71 28.02 16.65
C ASN A 353 28.55 28.37 15.69
N TYR A 354 27.90 27.36 15.08
CA TYR A 354 26.91 27.58 14.04
C TYR A 354 25.68 26.68 14.22
N THR A 355 24.56 27.17 13.73
CA THR A 355 23.34 26.33 13.55
C THR A 355 23.01 26.26 12.07
N TYR A 356 22.82 25.04 11.57
CA TYR A 356 22.41 24.77 10.21
C TYR A 356 20.95 24.36 10.19
N ILE A 357 20.15 25.04 9.37
CA ILE A 357 18.71 24.86 9.26
C ILE A 357 18.36 24.51 7.83
N ASN A 358 17.66 23.41 7.66
CA ASN A 358 17.06 23.10 6.36
C ASN A 358 15.68 23.75 6.30
N ALA A 359 15.46 24.61 5.32
CA ALA A 359 14.17 25.28 5.11
C ALA A 359 13.76 25.21 3.64
N PRO A 360 12.44 25.18 3.30
CA PRO A 360 12.00 25.36 1.94
C PRO A 360 12.57 26.68 1.37
N GLY A 361 12.77 26.74 0.05
CA GLY A 361 13.49 27.85 -0.57
C GLY A 361 12.91 29.24 -0.27
N VAL A 362 11.61 29.37 -0.14
CA VAL A 362 10.93 30.64 0.18
C VAL A 362 11.22 31.06 1.63
N GLU A 363 11.10 30.14 2.59
CA GLU A 363 11.39 30.37 4.00
C GLU A 363 12.87 30.59 4.24
N ALA A 364 13.73 29.85 3.53
CA ALA A 364 15.17 30.03 3.58
C ALA A 364 15.59 31.42 3.08
N ALA A 365 15.04 31.88 1.95
CA ALA A 365 15.30 33.21 1.42
C ALA A 365 14.88 34.30 2.42
N LYS A 366 13.70 34.15 3.03
CA LYS A 366 13.19 35.08 4.04
C LYS A 366 14.06 35.12 5.31
N ILE A 367 14.56 33.96 5.76
CA ILE A 367 15.49 33.88 6.89
C ILE A 367 16.81 34.60 6.55
N VAL A 368 17.35 34.39 5.35
CA VAL A 368 18.58 35.03 4.91
C VAL A 368 18.42 36.56 4.74
N GLU A 369 17.28 36.98 4.17
CA GLU A 369 16.96 38.40 3.96
C GLU A 369 16.88 39.19 5.29
N VAL A 370 16.16 38.62 6.27
CA VAL A 370 15.90 39.28 7.55
C VAL A 370 17.09 39.15 8.52
N LEU A 371 17.72 37.98 8.60
CA LEU A 371 18.78 37.69 9.58
C LEU A 371 20.20 37.84 9.01
N GLY A 372 20.34 37.97 7.70
CA GLY A 372 21.66 38.11 7.06
C GLY A 372 22.39 39.38 7.42
N SER A 373 21.67 40.46 7.71
CA SER A 373 22.22 41.77 8.13
C SER A 373 22.28 41.92 9.65
N THR A 374 21.92 40.90 10.42
CA THR A 374 21.99 40.91 11.88
C THR A 374 23.27 40.24 12.40
N GLU A 375 23.53 40.31 13.71
CA GLU A 375 24.62 39.60 14.36
C GLU A 375 24.61 38.07 14.14
N LEU A 376 23.50 37.51 13.66
CA LEU A 376 23.30 36.09 13.37
C LEU A 376 23.92 35.68 12.02
N GLU A 377 24.26 36.61 11.16
CA GLU A 377 24.92 36.40 9.87
C GLU A 377 24.32 35.19 9.11
N ALA A 378 23.02 35.22 8.85
CA ALA A 378 22.36 34.14 8.12
C ALA A 378 22.83 34.04 6.68
N VAL A 379 23.45 32.94 6.28
CA VAL A 379 24.01 32.71 4.94
C VAL A 379 23.51 31.42 4.33
N PRO A 380 23.11 31.41 3.05
CA PRO A 380 22.82 30.18 2.37
C PRO A 380 24.10 29.36 2.16
N VAL A 381 24.03 28.05 2.43
CA VAL A 381 25.18 27.15 2.31
C VAL A 381 24.80 25.87 1.56
N PRO A 382 25.76 25.13 0.99
CA PRO A 382 25.50 23.83 0.38
C PRO A 382 24.80 22.87 1.33
N THR A 383 23.90 22.08 0.82
CA THR A 383 23.09 21.14 1.64
C THR A 383 23.90 20.11 2.42
N ASN A 384 25.17 19.92 2.06
CA ASN A 384 26.09 19.00 2.74
C ASN A 384 26.97 19.68 3.79
N GLU A 385 26.97 21.00 3.90
CA GLU A 385 27.81 21.73 4.88
C GLU A 385 27.30 21.49 6.30
N GLY A 386 28.18 21.27 7.25
CA GLY A 386 27.86 21.02 8.66
C GLY A 386 27.23 19.65 8.95
N VAL A 387 27.19 18.73 7.97
CA VAL A 387 26.76 17.36 8.18
C VAL A 387 27.92 16.52 8.69
N PRO A 388 27.91 16.00 9.93
CA PRO A 388 28.96 15.15 10.44
C PRO A 388 29.10 13.88 9.60
N PRO A 389 30.35 13.36 9.39
CA PRO A 389 30.59 12.16 8.62
C PRO A 389 29.80 10.95 9.22
N LYS A 390 29.38 10.03 8.36
CA LYS A 390 28.51 8.89 8.74
C LYS A 390 28.99 8.10 9.97
N LYS A 391 30.31 7.99 10.18
CA LYS A 391 30.92 7.29 11.33
C LYS A 391 30.64 7.99 12.68
N GLU A 392 30.60 9.32 12.72
CA GLU A 392 30.31 10.07 13.95
C GLU A 392 28.81 10.04 14.31
N ARG A 393 27.92 9.94 13.33
CA ARG A 393 26.46 9.77 13.58
C ARG A 393 26.16 8.50 14.36
N VAL A 394 26.79 7.38 14.04
CA VAL A 394 26.62 6.10 14.74
C VAL A 394 27.16 6.21 16.17
N HIS A 395 28.35 6.81 16.35
CA HIS A 395 28.98 6.93 17.68
C HIS A 395 28.21 7.88 18.62
N ARG A 396 27.60 8.96 18.10
CA ARG A 396 26.73 9.85 18.89
C ARG A 396 25.43 9.17 19.30
N PHE A 397 24.86 8.31 18.45
CA PHE A 397 23.65 7.55 18.78
C PHE A 397 23.93 6.51 19.89
N GLU A 398 25.06 5.80 19.80
CA GLU A 398 25.51 4.87 20.82
C GLU A 398 25.85 5.54 22.16
N GLN A 399 26.51 6.70 22.14
CA GLN A 399 26.79 7.47 23.35
C GLN A 399 25.50 7.99 24.02
N LYS A 400 24.52 8.45 23.24
CA LYS A 400 23.22 8.89 23.75
C LYS A 400 22.45 7.70 24.37
N PHE A 401 22.51 6.53 23.77
CA PHE A 401 21.91 5.30 24.31
C PHE A 401 22.60 4.80 25.58
N ARG A 402 23.94 4.92 25.64
CA ARG A 402 24.70 4.61 26.87
C ARG A 402 24.42 5.59 28.00
N ARG A 403 24.18 6.88 27.72
CA ARG A 403 23.80 7.88 28.73
C ARG A 403 22.38 7.64 29.26
N LEU A 404 21.44 7.29 28.43
CA LEU A 404 20.06 6.92 28.83
C LEU A 404 20.05 5.66 29.71
N LYS A 405 20.80 4.60 29.34
CA LYS A 405 20.94 3.40 30.17
C LYS A 405 21.64 3.67 31.51
N LYS A 406 22.57 4.63 31.59
CA LYS A 406 23.20 5.03 32.87
C LYS A 406 22.30 5.89 33.75
N ALA A 407 21.35 6.62 33.19
CA ALA A 407 20.35 7.38 33.95
C ALA A 407 19.31 6.46 34.60
N ASP A 408 18.84 5.43 33.89
CA ASP A 408 17.92 4.43 34.43
C ASP A 408 18.51 3.57 35.56
N VAL A 409 19.82 3.32 35.53
CA VAL A 409 20.51 2.55 36.57
C VAL A 409 20.76 3.38 37.83
N ARG A 410 20.79 4.73 37.77
CA ARG A 410 20.96 5.60 38.95
C ARG A 410 19.66 5.81 39.73
N HIS A 411 18.49 5.59 39.14
CA HIS A 411 17.19 5.69 39.82
C HIS A 411 16.74 4.38 40.51
N SER A 412 17.50 3.29 40.37
CA SER A 412 17.18 2.00 40.97
C SER A 412 17.99 1.70 42.25
N HIS A 413 18.80 2.64 42.77
CA HIS A 413 19.69 2.37 43.91
C HIS A 413 19.44 3.17 45.19
N ASP A 414 18.42 4.04 45.25
CA ASP A 414 18.01 4.69 46.49
C ASP A 414 16.56 4.35 46.79
N GLY A 415 16.38 3.48 47.79
CA GLY A 415 15.04 3.23 48.35
C GLY A 415 14.76 1.77 48.73
N LYS A 416 15.48 1.23 49.70
CA LYS A 416 14.93 0.13 50.53
C LYS A 416 14.41 0.70 51.86
N PRO A 417 13.15 0.42 52.20
CA PRO A 417 12.82 0.04 53.57
C PRO A 417 12.39 -1.42 53.61
N GLY A 418 12.99 -2.11 54.56
CA GLY A 418 12.70 -3.52 54.84
C GLY A 418 11.27 -3.76 55.30
N PHE A 419 10.69 -4.83 54.82
CA PHE A 419 9.50 -5.42 55.40
C PHE A 419 9.71 -6.91 55.68
N LYS A 420 9.40 -7.27 56.92
CA LYS A 420 9.57 -8.55 57.56
C LYS A 420 8.74 -9.65 56.91
N ARG A 421 9.35 -10.84 56.84
CA ARG A 421 8.66 -12.11 56.60
C ARG A 421 7.53 -12.31 57.62
N GLY A 422 6.32 -12.57 57.13
CA GLY A 422 5.21 -13.11 57.87
C GLY A 422 4.50 -14.13 56.99
N ASN A 423 4.68 -15.40 57.38
CA ASN A 423 3.90 -16.52 56.84
C ASN A 423 2.63 -16.63 57.70
N PRO A 424 1.45 -16.80 57.16
CA PRO A 424 0.55 -17.76 57.76
C PRO A 424 -0.10 -18.72 56.73
N ARG A 425 0.03 -19.99 57.08
CA ARG A 425 -0.87 -21.06 56.71
C ARG A 425 -2.31 -20.74 57.14
N GLY A 426 -3.33 -21.06 56.33
CA GLY A 426 -4.71 -21.07 56.76
C GLY A 426 -5.73 -21.41 55.70
N LYS A 427 -5.97 -22.70 55.54
CA LYS A 427 -7.26 -23.40 55.46
C LYS A 427 -8.30 -23.02 54.41
N PHE A 428 -8.51 -24.02 53.57
CA PHE A 428 -9.74 -24.36 52.84
C PHE A 428 -11.05 -24.04 53.57
N ARG A 429 -12.00 -23.48 52.87
CA ARG A 429 -13.43 -23.72 53.12
C ARG A 429 -14.16 -23.88 51.76
N LYS A 430 -14.74 -25.09 51.61
CA LYS A 430 -15.73 -25.48 50.60
C LYS A 430 -17.10 -24.93 50.98
N GLY A 431 -17.91 -24.66 49.94
CA GLY A 431 -19.33 -24.88 49.90
C GLY A 431 -20.21 -23.67 49.61
N PRO A 432 -21.45 -23.82 49.13
CA PRO A 432 -22.04 -24.94 48.44
C PRO A 432 -22.78 -24.52 47.12
N HIS A 433 -23.06 -25.50 46.28
CA HIS A 433 -24.07 -25.45 45.19
C HIS A 433 -25.48 -25.22 45.74
N PRO A 434 -26.36 -24.59 44.96
CA PRO A 434 -27.68 -25.17 44.64
C PRO A 434 -27.89 -25.09 43.12
N GLY A 435 -28.48 -26.02 42.42
CA GLY A 435 -29.66 -26.81 42.67
C GLY A 435 -30.42 -26.77 41.35
N ARG A 436 -30.57 -27.88 40.68
CA ARG A 436 -31.47 -28.10 39.54
C ARG A 436 -32.87 -27.60 39.83
N ASN A 437 -33.54 -27.05 38.84
CA ASN A 437 -34.93 -27.42 38.58
C ASN A 437 -35.19 -27.54 37.07
N ARG A 438 -35.75 -28.65 36.74
CA ARG A 438 -36.55 -28.96 35.52
C ARG A 438 -37.88 -28.24 35.65
N ASP A 439 -38.48 -27.84 34.55
CA ASP A 439 -39.72 -28.37 33.95
C ASP A 439 -40.26 -27.37 32.91
N SER A 440 -40.52 -27.97 31.77
CA SER A 440 -41.74 -27.91 30.93
C SER A 440 -42.32 -26.55 30.54
N GLU A 441 -42.21 -26.17 29.30
CA GLU A 441 -43.21 -26.34 28.20
C GLU A 441 -42.55 -26.07 26.85
#